data_ea6d0518df3192c368f5f65f6740cadc
#
_entry.id   ea6d0518df3192c368f5f65f6740cadc
#
_cell.length_a   1.000
_cell.length_b   1.000
_cell.length_c   1.000
_cell.angle_alpha   90.00
_cell.angle_beta   90.00
_cell.angle_gamma   90.00
#
_symmetry.space_group_name_H-M   'P 1'
#
loop_
_entity.id
_entity.type
_entity.pdbx_description
1 polymer ?
#
loop_
_entity_poly.entity_id
_entity_poly.type
_entity_poly.pdbx_seq_one_letter_code
_entity_poly.pdbx_strand_id
1 'polypeptide(L)'
;TARIISGSEAKEIGLISHATNDPMAKALALADEISSRSPDAVLAAKRVLNAMVSQSETDTLALEKRWQRRLLLGKNFKIAGKKAKSPELNFIEREFD
;
A
#
# COMPACT_ATOMS: atom_id res chain seq x y z
N THR A 1 31.32 -0.30 -7.14
CA THR A 1 31.99 0.07 -8.41
C THR A 1 31.22 1.07 -9.26
N ALA A 2 30.17 1.72 -8.80
CA ALA A 2 29.45 2.81 -9.49
C ALA A 2 29.24 2.63 -11.02
N ARG A 3 29.06 1.37 -11.50
CA ARG A 3 28.80 1.12 -12.92
C ARG A 3 27.37 1.52 -13.27
N ILE A 4 27.17 1.97 -14.48
CA ILE A 4 25.83 2.23 -15.01
C ILE A 4 25.18 0.89 -15.37
N ILE A 5 23.95 0.69 -14.93
CA ILE A 5 23.12 -0.48 -15.22
C ILE A 5 21.85 -0.07 -15.97
N SER A 6 21.31 -0.96 -16.80
CA SER A 6 20.03 -0.73 -17.48
C SER A 6 18.85 -0.88 -16.52
N GLY A 7 17.68 -0.33 -16.90
CA GLY A 7 16.45 -0.55 -16.14
C GLY A 7 16.04 -2.02 -16.05
N SER A 8 16.29 -2.80 -17.09
CA SER A 8 16.03 -4.25 -17.09
C SER A 8 16.89 -4.96 -16.05
N GLU A 9 18.18 -4.68 -16.05
CA GLU A 9 19.12 -5.24 -15.08
C GLU A 9 18.77 -4.80 -13.64
N ALA A 10 18.42 -3.52 -13.45
CA ALA A 10 18.01 -3.01 -12.15
C ALA A 10 16.77 -3.74 -11.60
N LYS A 11 15.83 -4.13 -12.48
CA LYS A 11 14.68 -4.94 -12.11
C LYS A 11 15.08 -6.37 -11.75
N GLU A 12 15.94 -7.01 -12.53
CA GLU A 12 16.41 -8.38 -12.28
C GLU A 12 17.11 -8.53 -10.92
N ILE A 13 17.93 -7.54 -10.55
CA ILE A 13 18.62 -7.55 -9.25
C ILE A 13 17.77 -6.99 -8.09
N GLY A 14 16.48 -6.66 -8.33
CA GLY A 14 15.57 -6.19 -7.31
C GLY A 14 15.80 -4.74 -6.83
N LEU A 15 16.56 -3.94 -7.58
CA LEU A 15 16.82 -2.53 -7.24
C LEU A 15 15.58 -1.65 -7.52
N ILE A 16 14.79 -2.01 -8.53
CA ILE A 16 13.52 -1.36 -8.87
C ILE A 16 12.42 -2.40 -9.07
N SER A 17 11.17 -2.01 -8.80
CA SER A 17 10.01 -2.89 -8.94
C SER A 17 9.54 -3.05 -10.39
N HIS A 18 9.65 -1.99 -11.18
CA HIS A 18 9.15 -1.95 -12.57
C HIS A 18 10.16 -1.29 -13.50
N ALA A 19 10.38 -1.91 -14.67
CA ALA A 19 11.04 -1.30 -15.80
C ALA A 19 10.03 -1.18 -16.94
N THR A 20 9.87 0.02 -17.50
CA THR A 20 8.87 0.32 -18.55
C THR A 20 9.35 1.46 -19.42
N ASN A 21 8.86 1.51 -20.67
CA ASN A 21 9.15 2.61 -21.58
C ASN A 21 8.40 3.90 -21.26
N ASP A 22 7.30 3.81 -20.51
CA ASP A 22 6.53 4.95 -20.02
C ASP A 22 6.35 4.86 -18.49
N PRO A 23 7.34 5.34 -17.73
CA PRO A 23 7.29 5.30 -16.27
C PRO A 23 6.19 6.20 -15.69
N MET A 24 5.83 7.30 -16.34
CA MET A 24 4.78 8.18 -15.88
C MET A 24 3.41 7.51 -15.98
N ALA A 25 3.07 6.94 -17.12
CA ALA A 25 1.81 6.23 -17.29
C ALA A 25 1.69 5.04 -16.30
N LYS A 26 2.79 4.31 -16.08
CA LYS A 26 2.81 3.21 -15.11
C LYS A 26 2.63 3.70 -13.68
N ALA A 27 3.24 4.81 -13.30
CA ALA A 27 3.09 5.41 -11.96
C ALA A 27 1.66 5.89 -11.72
N LEU A 28 1.04 6.56 -12.69
CA LEU A 28 -0.35 7.02 -12.60
C LEU A 28 -1.31 5.83 -12.48
N ALA A 29 -1.16 4.80 -13.30
CA ALA A 29 -1.98 3.60 -13.21
C ALA A 29 -1.87 2.91 -11.83
N LEU A 30 -0.68 2.86 -11.25
CA LEU A 30 -0.48 2.33 -9.91
C LEU A 30 -1.11 3.22 -8.84
N ALA A 31 -1.02 4.54 -8.99
CA ALA A 31 -1.66 5.50 -8.08
C ALA A 31 -3.19 5.34 -8.11
N ASP A 32 -3.78 5.18 -9.29
CA ASP A 32 -5.23 4.94 -9.47
C ASP A 32 -5.65 3.61 -8.82
N GLU A 33 -4.86 2.56 -9.01
CA GLU A 33 -5.12 1.28 -8.35
C GLU A 33 -5.09 1.39 -6.82
N ILE A 34 -4.09 2.06 -6.25
CA ILE A 34 -3.98 2.30 -4.80
C ILE A 34 -5.14 3.15 -4.30
N SER A 35 -5.50 4.22 -5.01
CA SER A 35 -6.59 5.14 -4.62
C SER A 35 -7.97 4.48 -4.66
N SER A 36 -8.13 3.41 -5.43
CA SER A 36 -9.37 2.61 -5.46
C SER A 36 -9.57 1.70 -4.23
N ARG A 37 -8.56 1.57 -3.39
CA ARG A 37 -8.59 0.74 -2.17
C ARG A 37 -9.12 1.54 -0.98
N SER A 38 -9.40 0.85 0.13
CA SER A 38 -9.78 1.50 1.38
C SER A 38 -8.69 2.49 1.83
N PRO A 39 -9.00 3.78 2.00
CA PRO A 39 -8.00 4.78 2.38
C PRO A 39 -7.39 4.51 3.76
N ASP A 40 -8.16 3.94 4.69
CA ASP A 40 -7.64 3.54 6.01
C ASP A 40 -6.68 2.36 5.92
N ALA A 41 -6.96 1.38 5.03
CA ALA A 41 -6.07 0.24 4.83
C ALA A 41 -4.75 0.67 4.17
N VAL A 42 -4.80 1.57 3.20
CA VAL A 42 -3.60 2.14 2.55
C VAL A 42 -2.75 2.89 3.57
N LEU A 43 -3.38 3.71 4.42
CA LEU A 43 -2.68 4.43 5.50
C LEU A 43 -2.01 3.44 6.47
N ALA A 44 -2.74 2.44 6.94
CA ALA A 44 -2.23 1.44 7.88
C ALA A 44 -1.03 0.69 7.31
N ALA A 45 -1.13 0.22 6.06
CA ALA A 45 -0.04 -0.46 5.37
C ALA A 45 1.20 0.44 5.28
N LYS A 46 1.05 1.70 4.89
CA LYS A 46 2.16 2.66 4.82
C LYS A 46 2.81 2.89 6.19
N ARG A 47 2.02 3.03 7.26
CA ARG A 47 2.53 3.22 8.62
C ARG A 47 3.34 2.03 9.10
N VAL A 48 2.83 0.82 8.89
CA VAL A 48 3.51 -0.42 9.29
C VAL A 48 4.80 -0.62 8.48
N LEU A 49 4.76 -0.48 7.15
CA LEU A 49 5.93 -0.64 6.30
C LEU A 49 7.03 0.39 6.61
N ASN A 50 6.67 1.65 6.87
CA ASN A 50 7.65 2.66 7.26
C ASN A 50 8.29 2.35 8.62
N ALA A 51 7.53 1.77 9.57
CA ALA A 51 8.04 1.40 10.88
C ALA A 51 9.07 0.26 10.81
N MET A 52 8.93 -0.67 9.85
CA MET A 52 9.87 -1.78 9.66
C MET A 52 11.30 -1.33 9.39
N VAL A 53 11.49 -0.12 8.89
CA VAL A 53 12.84 0.42 8.58
C VAL A 53 13.60 0.82 9.85
N SER A 54 12.91 1.20 10.93
CA SER A 54 13.51 1.82 12.11
C SER A 54 13.14 1.17 13.44
N GLN A 55 12.18 0.26 13.45
CA GLN A 55 11.70 -0.41 14.67
C GLN A 55 12.11 -1.88 14.69
N SER A 56 12.07 -2.48 15.88
CA SER A 56 12.26 -3.92 16.04
C SER A 56 11.08 -4.69 15.39
N GLU A 57 11.32 -5.96 15.07
CA GLU A 57 10.27 -6.86 14.56
C GLU A 57 9.09 -6.94 15.54
N THR A 58 9.36 -7.07 16.84
CA THR A 58 8.33 -7.13 17.88
C THR A 58 7.47 -5.87 17.93
N ASP A 59 8.10 -4.69 17.84
CA ASP A 59 7.36 -3.41 17.85
C ASP A 59 6.54 -3.23 16.56
N THR A 60 7.08 -3.65 15.43
CA THR A 60 6.38 -3.61 14.15
C THR A 60 5.16 -4.52 14.15
N LEU A 61 5.26 -5.75 14.66
CA LEU A 61 4.13 -6.66 14.82
C LEU A 61 3.07 -6.12 15.79
N ALA A 62 3.50 -5.48 16.88
CA ALA A 62 2.59 -4.82 17.80
C ALA A 62 1.83 -3.64 17.14
N LEU A 63 2.53 -2.87 16.31
CA LEU A 63 1.94 -1.79 15.51
C LEU A 63 0.94 -2.34 14.50
N GLU A 64 1.28 -3.38 13.75
CA GLU A 64 0.39 -4.05 12.80
C GLU A 64 -0.89 -4.54 13.48
N LYS A 65 -0.76 -5.25 14.60
CA LYS A 65 -1.90 -5.74 15.39
C LYS A 65 -2.82 -4.60 15.85
N ARG A 66 -2.24 -3.46 16.23
CA ARG A 66 -3.02 -2.27 16.63
C ARG A 66 -3.78 -1.69 15.44
N TRP A 67 -3.14 -1.53 14.27
CA TRP A 67 -3.80 -1.07 13.06
C TRP A 67 -4.89 -2.02 12.59
N GLN A 68 -4.63 -3.32 12.59
CA GLN A 68 -5.62 -4.34 12.22
C GLN A 68 -6.89 -4.24 13.07
N ARG A 69 -6.74 -4.08 14.39
CA ARG A 69 -7.91 -3.87 15.29
C ARG A 69 -8.69 -2.61 14.95
N ARG A 70 -8.01 -1.50 14.67
CA ARG A 70 -8.66 -0.25 14.27
C ARG A 70 -9.43 -0.43 12.96
N LEU A 71 -8.81 -1.02 11.96
CA LEU A 71 -9.43 -1.26 10.65
C LEU A 71 -10.69 -2.11 10.75
N LEU A 72 -10.67 -3.19 11.53
CA LEU A 72 -11.82 -4.08 11.73
C LEU A 72 -13.04 -3.35 12.32
N LEU A 73 -12.84 -2.32 13.10
CA LEU A 73 -13.90 -1.50 13.71
C LEU A 73 -14.37 -0.36 12.79
N GLY A 74 -13.62 -0.02 11.75
CA GLY A 74 -13.87 1.09 10.84
C GLY A 74 -15.05 0.85 9.88
N LYS A 75 -15.64 1.94 9.39
CA LYS A 75 -16.75 1.87 8.41
C LYS A 75 -16.26 1.36 7.05
N ASN A 76 -15.05 1.76 6.65
CA ASN A 76 -14.45 1.31 5.39
C ASN A 76 -14.22 -0.20 5.33
N PHE A 77 -13.99 -0.87 6.48
CA PHE A 77 -13.97 -2.33 6.55
C PHE A 77 -15.32 -2.95 6.22
N LYS A 78 -16.42 -2.38 6.75
CA LYS A 78 -17.78 -2.84 6.44
C LYS A 78 -18.13 -2.63 4.97
N ILE A 79 -17.69 -1.50 4.40
CA ILE A 79 -17.85 -1.20 2.96
C ILE A 79 -17.09 -2.21 2.12
N ALA A 80 -15.83 -2.52 2.47
CA ALA A 80 -15.02 -3.52 1.77
C ALA A 80 -15.71 -4.90 1.71
N GLY A 81 -16.29 -5.34 2.83
CA GLY A 81 -17.05 -6.59 2.88
C GLY A 81 -18.30 -6.59 1.97
N LYS A 82 -18.99 -5.46 1.86
CA LYS A 82 -20.16 -5.30 0.98
C LYS A 82 -19.77 -5.15 -0.49
N LYS A 83 -18.65 -4.53 -0.77
CA LYS A 83 -18.16 -4.25 -2.13
C LYS A 83 -17.96 -5.51 -2.97
N ALA A 84 -17.73 -6.66 -2.34
CA ALA A 84 -17.67 -7.96 -3.02
C ALA A 84 -18.99 -8.34 -3.72
N LYS A 85 -20.15 -7.84 -3.22
CA LYS A 85 -21.49 -8.08 -3.78
C LYS A 85 -22.04 -6.85 -4.52
N SER A 86 -21.52 -5.67 -4.24
CA SER A 86 -21.95 -4.38 -4.76
C SER A 86 -20.73 -3.54 -5.12
N PRO A 87 -20.08 -3.79 -6.28
CA PRO A 87 -18.83 -3.14 -6.68
C PRO A 87 -18.92 -1.62 -6.82
N GLU A 88 -20.13 -1.09 -7.04
CA GLU A 88 -20.44 0.35 -7.18
C GLU A 88 -20.28 1.14 -5.87
N LEU A 89 -20.20 0.47 -4.73
CA LEU A 89 -20.00 1.14 -3.45
C LEU A 89 -18.65 1.84 -3.40
N ASN A 90 -18.65 3.08 -2.99
CA ASN A 90 -17.42 3.85 -2.77
C ASN A 90 -17.00 3.80 -1.30
N PHE A 91 -15.69 3.80 -1.06
CA PHE A 91 -15.16 4.04 0.26
C PHE A 91 -15.45 5.47 0.69
N ILE A 92 -15.67 5.68 1.98
CA ILE A 92 -15.74 7.01 2.57
C ILE A 92 -14.32 7.55 2.81
N GLU A 93 -14.23 8.84 3.11
CA GLU A 93 -12.97 9.46 3.50
C GLU A 93 -12.30 8.71 4.66
N ARG A 94 -11.00 8.93 4.79
CA ARG A 94 -10.16 8.32 5.82
C ARG A 94 -10.70 8.64 7.22
N GLU A 95 -10.89 7.61 8.05
CA GLU A 95 -11.40 7.74 9.41
C GLU A 95 -10.27 7.86 10.45
N PHE A 96 -9.04 7.45 10.10
CA PHE A 96 -7.91 7.41 11.02
C PHE A 96 -6.74 8.27 10.52
N ASP A 97 -5.95 8.79 11.47
CA ASP A 97 -4.71 9.55 11.23
C ASP A 97 -3.47 8.76 11.64
#